data_5230289bd1f18b3ecc0b250adc50181f
#
_entry.id   5230289bd1f18b3ecc0b250adc50181f
#
_cell.length_a   1.000
_cell.length_b   1.000
_cell.length_c   1.000
_cell.angle_alpha   90.00
_cell.angle_beta   90.00
_cell.angle_gamma   90.00
#
_symmetry.space_group_name_H-M   'P 1'
#
loop_
_entity.id
_entity.type
_entity.pdbx_description
1 polymer ?
#
loop_
_entity_poly.entity_id
_entity_poly.type
_entity_poly.pdbx_seq_one_letter_code
_entity_poly.pdbx_strand_id
1 'polypeptide(L)'
;IFDEATSMLDPKGRREVLAEMKKLRDCGKTVVMITHDVEEAVLADQVILMGRPNGQKDPNTVLAQGSVREILTDSRLLIQAGIVPPMAVRMYEDLKLAGIELNRCPLTKEELAEALCRWKSEN
;
A
#
# COMPACT_ATOMS: atom_id res chain seq x y z
N ILE A 1 16.48 -9.22 -3.72
CA ILE A 1 15.84 -7.98 -4.21
C ILE A 1 15.00 -8.30 -5.44
N PHE A 2 13.76 -7.86 -5.43
CA PHE A 2 12.82 -8.03 -6.54
C PHE A 2 12.50 -6.67 -7.11
N ASP A 3 12.97 -6.37 -8.32
CA ASP A 3 12.77 -5.10 -9.00
C ASP A 3 11.65 -5.25 -10.03
N GLU A 4 10.46 -4.76 -9.69
CA GLU A 4 9.24 -4.85 -10.51
C GLU A 4 8.99 -6.26 -11.08
N ALA A 5 9.23 -7.29 -10.25
CA ALA A 5 9.20 -8.70 -10.67
C ALA A 5 7.83 -9.17 -11.18
N THR A 6 6.77 -8.43 -10.89
CA THR A 6 5.39 -8.79 -11.26
C THR A 6 4.83 -7.98 -12.43
N SER A 7 5.55 -6.97 -12.91
CA SER A 7 5.04 -6.00 -13.89
C SER A 7 4.62 -6.61 -15.23
N MET A 8 5.23 -7.72 -15.62
CA MET A 8 4.97 -8.38 -16.92
C MET A 8 4.21 -9.70 -16.76
N LEU A 9 3.74 -10.02 -15.56
CA LEU A 9 3.08 -11.28 -15.28
C LEU A 9 1.56 -11.16 -15.33
N ASP A 10 0.92 -12.27 -15.69
CA ASP A 10 -0.53 -12.43 -15.55
C ASP A 10 -0.91 -12.52 -14.05
N PRO A 11 -2.21 -12.41 -13.70
CA PRO A 11 -2.63 -12.45 -12.30
C PRO A 11 -2.19 -13.70 -11.54
N LYS A 12 -2.12 -14.84 -12.21
CA LYS A 12 -1.68 -16.10 -11.60
C LYS A 12 -0.18 -16.07 -11.27
N GLY A 13 0.65 -15.69 -12.24
CA GLY A 13 2.10 -15.57 -12.07
C GLY A 13 2.44 -14.54 -11.00
N ARG A 14 1.73 -13.43 -10.97
CA ARG A 14 1.87 -12.40 -9.96
C ARG A 14 1.63 -12.96 -8.55
N ARG A 15 0.54 -13.69 -8.34
CA ARG A 15 0.25 -14.32 -7.05
C ARG A 15 1.32 -15.32 -6.64
N GLU A 16 1.85 -16.08 -7.59
CA GLU A 16 2.91 -17.05 -7.32
C GLU A 16 4.20 -16.37 -6.84
N VAL A 17 4.62 -15.29 -7.50
CA VAL A 17 5.81 -14.53 -7.09
C VAL A 17 5.62 -13.91 -5.71
N LEU A 18 4.47 -13.29 -5.46
CA LEU A 18 4.18 -12.70 -4.15
C LEU A 18 4.16 -13.75 -3.04
N ALA A 19 3.63 -14.95 -3.33
CA ALA A 19 3.64 -16.06 -2.38
C ALA A 19 5.06 -16.54 -2.05
N GLU A 20 5.94 -16.58 -3.05
CA GLU A 20 7.36 -16.94 -2.83
C GLU A 20 8.08 -15.88 -1.99
N MET A 21 7.84 -14.60 -2.23
CA MET A 21 8.38 -13.51 -1.41
C MET A 21 7.96 -13.66 0.05
N LYS A 22 6.69 -13.98 0.29
CA LYS A 22 6.15 -14.19 1.62
C LYS A 22 6.83 -15.38 2.32
N LYS A 23 7.03 -16.48 1.60
CA LYS A 23 7.74 -17.65 2.13
C LYS A 23 9.17 -17.30 2.54
N LEU A 24 9.89 -16.57 1.71
CA LEU A 24 11.26 -16.12 2.02
C LEU A 24 11.29 -15.28 3.29
N ARG A 25 10.35 -14.34 3.44
CA ARG A 25 10.22 -13.53 4.64
C ARG A 25 9.95 -14.39 5.88
N ASP A 26 9.01 -15.33 5.78
CA ASP A 26 8.62 -16.21 6.89
C ASP A 26 9.77 -17.14 7.29
N CYS A 27 10.69 -17.43 6.36
CA CYS A 27 11.93 -18.18 6.64
C CYS A 27 13.04 -17.31 7.25
N GLY A 28 12.78 -16.06 7.59
CA GLY A 28 13.75 -15.16 8.21
C GLY A 28 14.64 -14.42 7.21
N LYS A 29 14.33 -14.46 5.92
CA LYS A 29 15.08 -13.71 4.91
C LYS A 29 14.57 -12.27 4.81
N THR A 30 15.49 -11.36 4.53
CA THR A 30 15.14 -9.97 4.22
C THR A 30 14.78 -9.88 2.74
N VAL A 31 13.55 -9.47 2.46
CA VAL A 31 13.03 -9.30 1.10
C VAL A 31 12.87 -7.82 0.81
N VAL A 32 13.47 -7.34 -0.27
CA VAL A 32 13.30 -5.97 -0.76
C VAL A 32 12.58 -6.05 -2.10
N MET A 33 11.43 -5.38 -2.18
CA MET A 33 10.62 -5.32 -3.39
C MET A 33 10.53 -3.87 -3.87
N ILE A 34 10.83 -3.66 -5.14
CA ILE A 34 10.68 -2.37 -5.80
C ILE A 34 9.43 -2.46 -6.66
N THR A 35 8.45 -1.61 -6.40
CA THR A 35 7.20 -1.59 -7.15
C THR A 35 6.57 -0.19 -7.12
N HIS A 36 5.79 0.13 -8.14
CA HIS A 36 4.93 1.30 -8.14
C HIS A 36 3.46 0.93 -7.85
N ASP A 37 3.19 -0.34 -7.60
CA ASP A 37 1.86 -0.84 -7.31
C ASP A 37 1.63 -0.90 -5.81
N VAL A 38 0.80 0.01 -5.29
CA VAL A 38 0.48 0.08 -3.86
C VAL A 38 -0.24 -1.16 -3.35
N GLU A 39 -0.98 -1.85 -4.22
CA GLU A 39 -1.69 -3.07 -3.83
C GLU A 39 -0.71 -4.22 -3.53
N GLU A 40 0.47 -4.19 -4.11
CA GLU A 40 1.56 -5.09 -3.72
C GLU A 40 2.30 -4.60 -2.48
N ALA A 41 2.51 -3.28 -2.40
CA ALA A 41 3.23 -2.67 -1.29
C ALA A 41 2.54 -2.90 0.07
N VAL A 42 1.23 -3.10 0.10
CA VAL A 42 0.49 -3.39 1.35
C VAL A 42 0.94 -4.69 2.01
N LEU A 43 1.61 -5.59 1.28
CA LEU A 43 2.12 -6.86 1.80
C LEU A 43 3.45 -6.70 2.56
N ALA A 44 4.07 -5.54 2.49
CA ALA A 44 5.34 -5.28 3.15
C ALA A 44 5.17 -4.97 4.64
N ASP A 45 6.26 -5.09 5.38
CA ASP A 45 6.31 -4.67 6.79
C ASP A 45 6.71 -3.20 6.90
N GLN A 46 7.66 -2.78 6.06
CA GLN A 46 8.18 -1.43 5.99
C GLN A 46 8.14 -0.90 4.56
N VAL A 47 7.96 0.39 4.42
CA VAL A 47 7.91 1.07 3.12
C VAL A 47 8.93 2.21 3.10
N ILE A 48 9.67 2.28 2.00
CA ILE A 48 10.51 3.44 1.68
C ILE A 48 9.88 4.08 0.46
N LEU A 49 9.33 5.29 0.65
CA LEU A 49 8.68 6.03 -0.42
C LEU A 49 9.71 6.94 -1.09
N MET A 50 9.88 6.75 -2.37
CA MET A 50 10.80 7.56 -3.18
C MET A 50 10.01 8.44 -4.14
N GLY A 51 10.50 9.64 -4.36
CA GLY A 51 9.83 10.56 -5.27
C GLY A 51 10.63 11.86 -5.44
N ARG A 52 10.03 12.82 -6.12
CA ARG A 52 10.61 14.15 -6.33
C ARG A 52 9.87 15.15 -5.45
N PRO A 53 10.55 15.76 -4.48
CA PRO A 53 9.89 16.80 -3.71
C PRO A 53 9.63 18.03 -4.58
N ASN A 54 8.38 18.50 -4.58
CA ASN A 54 7.98 19.79 -5.17
C ASN A 54 8.45 20.08 -6.61
N GLY A 55 8.46 19.04 -7.47
CA GLY A 55 8.81 19.25 -8.88
C GLY A 55 10.27 19.55 -9.18
N GLN A 56 11.16 19.31 -8.24
CA GLN A 56 12.59 19.48 -8.45
C GLN A 56 13.11 18.53 -9.54
N LYS A 57 14.12 19.00 -10.28
CA LYS A 57 14.73 18.24 -11.38
C LYS A 57 15.67 17.14 -10.91
N ASP A 58 15.98 17.10 -9.62
CA ASP A 58 16.92 16.13 -9.06
C ASP A 58 16.34 14.72 -9.01
N PRO A 59 17.20 13.71 -9.06
CA PRO A 59 16.76 12.32 -9.04
C PRO A 59 15.98 11.96 -7.78
N ASN A 60 15.22 10.91 -7.87
CA ASN A 60 14.37 10.43 -6.81
C ASN A 60 15.08 10.40 -5.44
N THR A 61 14.47 11.05 -4.47
CA THR A 61 14.94 11.05 -3.09
C THR A 61 13.98 10.28 -2.21
N VAL A 62 14.44 9.87 -1.04
CA VAL A 62 13.56 9.26 -0.04
C VAL A 62 12.67 10.36 0.53
N LEU A 63 11.36 10.28 0.29
CA LEU A 63 10.37 11.23 0.82
C LEU A 63 9.94 10.83 2.22
N ALA A 64 9.81 9.53 2.48
CA ALA A 64 9.40 9.02 3.77
C ALA A 64 9.80 7.56 3.92
N GLN A 65 9.92 7.13 5.17
CA GLN A 65 10.20 5.74 5.53
C GLN A 65 9.44 5.43 6.82
N GLY A 66 8.82 4.28 6.87
CA GLY A 66 8.07 3.86 8.05
C GLY A 66 7.32 2.57 7.83
N SER A 67 6.44 2.23 8.76
CA SER A 67 5.59 1.07 8.61
C SER A 67 4.68 1.22 7.40
N VAL A 68 4.26 0.09 6.85
CA VAL A 68 3.34 0.08 5.71
C VAL A 68 2.08 0.89 6.02
N ARG A 69 1.56 0.79 7.23
CA ARG A 69 0.34 1.52 7.63
C ARG A 69 0.56 3.02 7.71
N GLU A 70 1.68 3.47 8.27
CA GLU A 70 1.99 4.89 8.37
C GLU A 70 2.12 5.55 6.99
N ILE A 71 2.78 4.88 6.06
CA ILE A 71 3.07 5.44 4.75
C ILE A 71 1.87 5.31 3.80
N LEU A 72 1.26 4.15 3.70
CA LEU A 72 0.23 3.89 2.70
C LEU A 72 -1.16 4.42 3.07
N THR A 73 -1.37 4.84 4.30
CA THR A 73 -2.60 5.55 4.70
C THR A 73 -2.49 7.07 4.57
N ASP A 74 -1.31 7.59 4.26
CA ASP A 74 -1.09 9.02 4.07
C ASP A 74 -1.25 9.38 2.59
N SER A 75 -2.48 9.67 2.17
CA SER A 75 -2.82 9.99 0.78
C SER A 75 -2.07 11.20 0.25
N ARG A 76 -1.87 12.23 1.06
CA ARG A 76 -1.17 13.44 0.63
C ARG A 76 0.27 13.13 0.25
N LEU A 77 0.93 12.34 1.08
CA LEU A 77 2.31 11.92 0.86
C LEU A 77 2.45 11.09 -0.42
N LEU A 78 1.54 10.14 -0.64
CA LEU A 78 1.53 9.30 -1.84
C LEU A 78 1.29 10.13 -3.10
N ILE A 79 0.34 11.05 -3.06
CA ILE A 79 0.04 11.94 -4.19
C ILE A 79 1.25 12.82 -4.54
N GLN A 80 1.98 13.33 -3.54
CA GLN A 80 3.23 14.07 -3.77
C GLN A 80 4.26 13.22 -4.50
N ALA A 81 4.30 11.92 -4.24
CA ALA A 81 5.20 10.99 -4.91
C ALA A 81 4.69 10.55 -6.30
N GLY A 82 3.51 11.00 -6.71
CA GLY A 82 2.88 10.59 -7.96
C GLY A 82 2.27 9.20 -7.90
N ILE A 83 1.94 8.73 -6.70
CA ILE A 83 1.39 7.40 -6.48
C ILE A 83 -0.08 7.51 -6.06
N VAL A 84 -0.93 6.72 -6.69
CA VAL A 84 -2.34 6.64 -6.33
C VAL A 84 -2.48 5.82 -5.05
N PRO A 85 -3.15 6.34 -4.00
CA PRO A 85 -3.33 5.59 -2.77
C PRO A 85 -4.06 4.25 -2.97
N PRO A 86 -3.91 3.29 -2.05
CA PRO A 86 -4.66 2.03 -2.12
C PRO A 86 -6.17 2.27 -2.24
N MET A 87 -6.85 1.41 -2.96
CA MET A 87 -8.30 1.54 -3.17
C MET A 87 -9.07 1.62 -1.84
N ALA A 88 -8.70 0.80 -0.87
CA ALA A 88 -9.36 0.79 0.44
C ALA A 88 -9.19 2.13 1.18
N VAL A 89 -8.03 2.76 1.06
CA VAL A 89 -7.75 4.07 1.65
C VAL A 89 -8.61 5.16 0.98
N ARG A 90 -8.69 5.14 -0.33
CA ARG A 90 -9.52 6.10 -1.08
C ARG A 90 -11.00 5.96 -0.72
N MET A 91 -11.50 4.74 -0.64
CA MET A 91 -12.89 4.48 -0.24
C MET A 91 -13.15 4.93 1.20
N TYR A 92 -12.20 4.70 2.09
CA TYR A 92 -12.30 5.19 3.47
C TYR A 92 -12.48 6.70 3.53
N GLU A 93 -11.69 7.44 2.76
CA GLU A 93 -11.77 8.89 2.70
C GLU A 93 -13.10 9.37 2.13
N ASP A 94 -13.58 8.73 1.06
CA ASP A 94 -14.88 9.05 0.46
C ASP A 94 -16.03 8.77 1.43
N LEU A 95 -15.99 7.66 2.13
CA LEU A 95 -17.00 7.32 3.16
C LEU A 95 -16.98 8.33 4.30
N LYS A 96 -15.81 8.76 4.72
CA LYS A 96 -15.68 9.78 5.77
C LYS A 96 -16.32 11.10 5.36
N LEU A 97 -16.12 11.50 4.10
CA LEU A 97 -16.79 12.70 3.55
C LEU A 97 -18.31 12.55 3.50
N ALA A 98 -18.80 11.32 3.34
CA ALA A 98 -20.24 11.03 3.35
C ALA A 98 -20.82 10.85 4.76
N GLY A 99 -20.01 11.06 5.81
CA GLY A 99 -20.44 10.93 7.19
C GLY A 99 -20.32 9.53 7.80
N ILE A 100 -19.71 8.60 7.09
CA ILE A 100 -19.49 7.24 7.57
C ILE A 100 -18.07 7.12 8.12
N GLU A 101 -17.95 7.03 9.44
CA GLU A 101 -16.66 6.91 10.10
C GLU A 101 -16.39 5.46 10.48
N LEU A 102 -15.29 4.90 9.96
CA LEU A 102 -14.81 3.59 10.31
C LEU A 102 -13.78 3.70 11.44
N ASN A 103 -13.62 2.65 12.23
CA ASN A 103 -12.73 2.65 13.39
C ASN A 103 -11.28 2.94 13.04
N ARG A 104 -10.83 2.50 11.88
CA ARG A 104 -9.50 2.79 11.40
C ARG A 104 -9.44 2.73 9.87
N CYS A 105 -8.44 3.39 9.28
CA CYS A 105 -8.24 3.39 7.85
C CYS A 105 -7.80 2.00 7.36
N PRO A 106 -8.57 1.35 6.48
CA PRO A 106 -8.19 0.04 5.94
C PRO A 106 -7.11 0.17 4.88
N LEU A 107 -6.22 -0.82 4.79
CA LEU A 107 -5.21 -0.91 3.74
C LEU A 107 -5.62 -1.87 2.63
N THR A 108 -6.42 -2.88 2.95
CA THR A 108 -6.80 -3.93 2.01
C THR A 108 -8.33 -3.97 1.85
N LYS A 109 -8.76 -4.62 0.78
CA LYS A 109 -10.20 -4.85 0.53
C LYS A 109 -10.84 -5.63 1.67
N GLU A 110 -10.10 -6.60 2.21
CA GLU A 110 -10.55 -7.46 3.30
C GLU A 110 -10.74 -6.64 4.59
N GLU A 111 -9.80 -5.77 4.91
CA GLU A 111 -9.92 -4.85 6.05
C GLU A 111 -11.10 -3.90 5.87
N LEU A 112 -11.30 -3.38 4.66
CA LEU A 112 -12.42 -2.51 4.35
C LEU A 112 -13.76 -3.22 4.54
N ALA A 113 -13.90 -4.43 4.00
CA ALA A 113 -15.11 -5.22 4.13
C ALA A 113 -15.42 -5.51 5.60
N GLU A 114 -14.43 -5.89 6.38
CA GLU A 114 -14.57 -6.13 7.81
C GLU A 114 -15.00 -4.88 8.57
N ALA A 115 -14.37 -3.75 8.28
CA ALA A 115 -14.72 -2.47 8.91
C ALA A 115 -16.16 -2.05 8.59
N LEU A 116 -16.61 -2.25 7.35
CA LEU A 116 -17.98 -1.95 6.94
C LEU A 116 -19.00 -2.86 7.63
N CYS A 117 -18.69 -4.14 7.76
CA CYS A 117 -19.55 -5.07 8.48
C CYS A 117 -19.70 -4.68 9.95
N ARG A 118 -18.62 -4.30 10.61
CA ARG A 118 -18.65 -3.81 11.99
C ARG A 118 -19.46 -2.54 12.12
N TRP A 119 -19.23 -1.58 11.23
CA TRP A 119 -19.98 -0.32 11.23
C TRP A 119 -21.48 -0.58 11.09
N LYS A 120 -21.87 -1.46 10.16
CA LYS A 120 -23.28 -1.82 9.96
C LYS A 120 -23.90 -2.46 11.20
N SER A 121 -23.14 -3.30 11.91
CA SER A 121 -23.63 -3.96 13.13
C SER A 121 -23.81 -2.98 14.29
N GLU A 122 -23.00 -1.93 14.37
CA GLU A 122 -23.04 -0.92 15.42
C GLU A 122 -24.04 0.22 15.13
N ASN A 123 -24.51 0.29 13.92
CA ASN A 123 -25.46 1.31 13.44
C ASN A 123 -26.65 0.61 12.76
#